data_97a31e6a1172244ed6fe9d048c5c959e
#
_entry.id   97a31e6a1172244ed6fe9d048c5c959e
#
_cell.length_a   1.000
_cell.length_b   1.000
_cell.length_c   1.000
_cell.angle_alpha   90.00
_cell.angle_beta   90.00
_cell.angle_gamma   90.00
#
_symmetry.space_group_name_H-M   'P 1'
#
loop_
_entity.id
_entity.type
_entity.pdbx_description
1 polymer ?
#
loop_
_entity_poly.entity_id
_entity_poly.type
_entity_poly.pdbx_seq_one_letter_code
_entity_poly.pdbx_strand_id
1 'polypeptide(L)'
;TTEIYTLSLHDALPISYLVEGGPQNSTNLLHYAKAMLDGGEKPAAPTPLLRAGVYWPGAGIADLSAAQATWTTGAPIVPIIFYRAVVQGGGLNPVNRLTRSLSRAGLNPLPIFVASLKDPVSTATLNTLFNAAPPDIILNCTAFAVGSPHDGDDSPDNPLLANKAPIFQVILSGAAESTWAEGLQGLTARDIAMNVALPEVDGRILSRAVSFKGEAFFDDATECPIATYQARGDRIDFVSQ
;
A
#
# COMPACT_ATOMS: atom_id res chain seq x y z
N THR A 1 -24.93 -14.82 -38.98
CA THR A 1 -25.63 -14.55 -37.70
C THR A 1 -24.58 -14.42 -36.66
N THR A 2 -24.23 -13.16 -36.31
CA THR A 2 -23.25 -12.85 -35.27
C THR A 2 -24.00 -12.95 -33.95
N GLU A 3 -23.80 -14.02 -33.19
CA GLU A 3 -24.26 -14.09 -31.82
C GLU A 3 -23.45 -13.07 -30.99
N ILE A 4 -24.11 -11.99 -30.63
CA ILE A 4 -23.59 -11.04 -29.65
C ILE A 4 -23.78 -11.75 -28.31
N TYR A 5 -22.69 -12.29 -27.76
CA TYR A 5 -22.66 -12.77 -26.37
C TYR A 5 -22.87 -11.56 -25.47
N THR A 6 -24.07 -11.33 -25.02
CA THR A 6 -24.36 -10.46 -23.92
C THR A 6 -23.75 -11.13 -22.67
N LEU A 7 -22.60 -10.68 -22.22
CA LEU A 7 -22.06 -11.07 -20.93
C LEU A 7 -23.13 -10.79 -19.86
N SER A 8 -23.71 -11.85 -19.30
CA SER A 8 -24.69 -11.72 -18.25
C SER A 8 -23.99 -11.19 -16.99
N LEU A 9 -24.72 -10.47 -16.14
CA LEU A 9 -24.21 -10.02 -14.85
C LEU A 9 -23.60 -11.17 -14.00
N HIS A 10 -24.03 -12.41 -14.23
CA HIS A 10 -23.47 -13.60 -13.60
C HIS A 10 -22.07 -13.96 -14.11
N ASP A 11 -21.70 -13.59 -15.32
CA ASP A 11 -20.37 -13.85 -15.89
C ASP A 11 -19.34 -12.81 -15.44
N ALA A 12 -19.81 -11.68 -14.92
CA ALA A 12 -18.93 -10.61 -14.39
C ALA A 12 -18.43 -10.91 -12.97
N LEU A 13 -19.07 -11.80 -12.20
CA LEU A 13 -18.69 -12.09 -10.82
C LEU A 13 -17.25 -12.59 -10.65
N PRO A 14 -16.74 -13.54 -11.44
CA PRO A 14 -15.35 -13.98 -11.31
C PRO A 14 -14.35 -12.84 -11.55
N ILE A 15 -14.61 -11.99 -12.53
CA ILE A 15 -13.78 -10.82 -12.85
C ILE A 15 -13.80 -9.82 -11.68
N SER A 16 -14.96 -9.63 -11.05
CA SER A 16 -15.11 -8.71 -9.92
C SER A 16 -14.26 -9.12 -8.71
N TYR A 17 -14.09 -10.42 -8.43
CA TYR A 17 -13.15 -10.88 -7.39
C TYR A 17 -11.71 -10.45 -7.68
N LEU A 18 -11.28 -10.49 -8.95
CA LEU A 18 -9.94 -10.03 -9.34
C LEU A 18 -9.80 -8.51 -9.32
N VAL A 19 -10.83 -7.80 -9.73
CA VAL A 19 -10.84 -6.32 -9.73
C VAL A 19 -10.73 -5.78 -8.31
N GLU A 20 -11.51 -6.34 -7.39
CA GLU A 20 -11.45 -5.94 -5.97
C GLU A 20 -10.16 -6.42 -5.30
N GLY A 21 -9.69 -7.61 -5.65
CA GLY A 21 -8.44 -8.18 -5.15
C GLY A 21 -8.48 -8.49 -3.64
N GLY A 22 -7.31 -8.73 -3.09
CA GLY A 22 -7.13 -9.10 -1.69
C GLY A 22 -7.32 -10.60 -1.43
N PRO A 23 -6.79 -11.13 -0.31
CA PRO A 23 -6.77 -12.57 -0.03
C PRO A 23 -8.16 -13.22 0.00
N GLN A 24 -9.14 -12.54 0.60
CA GLN A 24 -10.50 -13.07 0.71
C GLN A 24 -11.18 -13.21 -0.64
N ASN A 25 -11.09 -12.18 -1.50
CA ASN A 25 -11.65 -12.22 -2.84
C ASN A 25 -10.94 -13.27 -3.72
N SER A 26 -9.62 -13.40 -3.58
CA SER A 26 -8.86 -14.45 -4.28
C SER A 26 -9.30 -15.85 -3.86
N THR A 27 -9.49 -16.10 -2.56
CA THR A 27 -10.03 -17.37 -2.04
C THR A 27 -11.44 -17.63 -2.57
N ASN A 28 -12.31 -16.61 -2.55
CA ASN A 28 -13.68 -16.74 -3.06
C ASN A 28 -13.70 -17.00 -4.56
N LEU A 29 -12.79 -16.43 -5.34
CA LEU A 29 -12.65 -16.75 -6.77
C LEU A 29 -12.38 -18.24 -6.99
N LEU A 30 -11.46 -18.83 -6.22
CA LEU A 30 -11.16 -20.26 -6.32
C LEU A 30 -12.35 -21.12 -5.90
N HIS A 31 -13.05 -20.75 -4.83
CA HIS A 31 -14.29 -21.42 -4.41
C HIS A 31 -15.40 -21.28 -5.47
N TYR A 32 -15.51 -20.11 -6.11
CA TYR A 32 -16.46 -19.90 -7.20
C TYR A 32 -16.15 -20.82 -8.39
N ALA A 33 -14.88 -20.88 -8.82
CA ALA A 33 -14.47 -21.77 -9.90
C ALA A 33 -14.75 -23.24 -9.54
N LYS A 34 -14.45 -23.67 -8.32
CA LYS A 34 -14.77 -25.02 -7.83
C LYS A 34 -16.28 -25.28 -7.86
N ALA A 35 -17.11 -24.36 -7.37
CA ALA A 35 -18.56 -24.49 -7.40
C ALA A 35 -19.14 -24.60 -8.80
N MET A 36 -18.51 -23.91 -9.77
CA MET A 36 -18.90 -24.02 -11.19
C MET A 36 -18.61 -25.41 -11.77
N LEU A 37 -17.50 -26.04 -11.37
CA LEU A 37 -17.11 -27.37 -11.84
C LEU A 37 -17.93 -28.48 -11.16
N ASP A 38 -18.16 -28.38 -9.88
CA ASP A 38 -18.79 -29.43 -9.06
C ASP A 38 -20.31 -29.25 -8.90
N GLY A 39 -20.89 -28.15 -9.38
CA GLY A 39 -22.31 -27.79 -9.17
C GLY A 39 -22.64 -27.43 -7.73
N GLY A 40 -21.63 -27.02 -6.94
CA GLY A 40 -21.78 -26.66 -5.53
C GLY A 40 -22.32 -25.25 -5.28
N GLU A 41 -22.44 -24.91 -4.02
CA GLU A 41 -22.83 -23.55 -3.58
C GLU A 41 -21.75 -22.53 -3.92
N LYS A 42 -22.16 -21.43 -4.54
CA LYS A 42 -21.26 -20.32 -4.87
C LYS A 42 -20.95 -19.49 -3.64
N PRO A 43 -19.71 -19.01 -3.48
CA PRO A 43 -19.34 -18.14 -2.35
C PRO A 43 -20.06 -16.79 -2.42
N ALA A 44 -19.97 -16.03 -1.31
CA ALA A 44 -20.49 -14.66 -1.25
C ALA A 44 -19.90 -13.77 -2.37
N ALA A 45 -20.66 -12.76 -2.80
CA ALA A 45 -20.20 -11.79 -3.78
C ALA A 45 -18.88 -11.12 -3.37
N PRO A 46 -18.12 -10.59 -4.35
CA PRO A 46 -16.87 -9.89 -4.05
C PRO A 46 -17.09 -8.76 -3.05
N THR A 47 -16.22 -8.68 -2.05
CA THR A 47 -16.21 -7.56 -1.11
C THR A 47 -15.41 -6.41 -1.72
N PRO A 48 -16.02 -5.22 -1.94
CA PRO A 48 -15.31 -4.07 -2.46
C PRO A 48 -14.16 -3.67 -1.54
N LEU A 49 -12.96 -3.56 -2.09
CA LEU A 49 -11.85 -2.97 -1.37
C LEU A 49 -12.00 -1.45 -1.38
N LEU A 50 -12.04 -0.83 -0.20
CA LEU A 50 -12.10 0.61 -0.03
C LEU A 50 -11.00 1.33 -0.85
N ARG A 51 -11.26 2.54 -1.31
CA ARG A 51 -10.27 3.36 -2.02
C ARG A 51 -9.17 3.86 -1.08
N ALA A 52 -9.51 4.10 0.18
CA ALA A 52 -8.59 4.42 1.26
C ALA A 52 -9.13 3.92 2.59
N GLY A 53 -8.27 3.69 3.54
CA GLY A 53 -8.66 3.23 4.88
C GLY A 53 -7.47 2.84 5.73
N VAL A 54 -7.75 2.48 6.96
CA VAL A 54 -6.75 1.95 7.89
C VAL A 54 -6.52 0.47 7.61
N TYR A 55 -5.27 0.06 7.65
CA TYR A 55 -4.86 -1.33 7.66
C TYR A 55 -4.21 -1.67 9.00
N TRP A 56 -4.51 -2.84 9.57
CA TRP A 56 -3.82 -3.28 10.77
C TRP A 56 -3.26 -4.69 10.61
N PRO A 57 -1.96 -4.92 10.97
CA PRO A 57 -1.35 -6.24 10.86
C PRO A 57 -2.12 -7.30 11.65
N GLY A 58 -2.58 -8.34 10.96
CA GLY A 58 -3.39 -9.43 11.53
C GLY A 58 -4.90 -9.21 11.49
N ALA A 59 -5.39 -7.97 11.44
CA ALA A 59 -6.81 -7.66 11.28
C ALA A 59 -7.21 -7.35 9.84
N GLY A 60 -6.24 -6.95 8.98
CA GLY A 60 -6.52 -6.55 7.61
C GLY A 60 -7.04 -5.12 7.52
N ILE A 61 -8.12 -4.90 6.75
CA ILE A 61 -8.81 -3.60 6.72
C ILE A 61 -9.50 -3.41 8.06
N ALA A 62 -9.27 -2.26 8.68
CA ALA A 62 -9.67 -1.98 10.05
C ALA A 62 -10.10 -0.52 10.22
N ASP A 63 -10.66 -0.21 11.36
CA ASP A 63 -10.94 1.16 11.78
C ASP A 63 -9.77 1.76 12.57
N LEU A 64 -9.77 3.08 12.74
CA LEU A 64 -8.78 3.80 13.54
C LEU A 64 -8.65 3.21 14.96
N SER A 65 -9.77 2.78 15.55
CA SER A 65 -9.81 2.17 16.88
C SER A 65 -8.92 0.93 17.03
N ALA A 66 -8.73 0.15 15.96
CA ALA A 66 -7.87 -1.02 15.99
C ALA A 66 -6.38 -0.63 16.16
N ALA A 67 -5.94 0.47 15.57
CA ALA A 67 -4.62 1.01 15.79
C ALA A 67 -4.51 1.62 17.20
N GLN A 68 -5.48 2.45 17.58
CA GLN A 68 -5.51 3.14 18.87
C GLN A 68 -5.51 2.19 20.07
N ALA A 69 -6.10 1.00 19.94
CA ALA A 69 -6.10 -0.02 20.99
C ALA A 69 -4.68 -0.49 21.40
N THR A 70 -3.69 -0.25 20.56
CA THR A 70 -2.29 -0.66 20.80
C THR A 70 -1.38 0.50 21.13
N TRP A 71 -1.88 1.73 21.06
CA TRP A 71 -1.08 2.95 21.23
C TRP A 71 -0.70 3.22 22.67
N THR A 72 0.45 3.82 22.83
CA THR A 72 0.93 4.38 24.11
C THR A 72 0.45 5.82 24.22
N THR A 73 -0.21 6.16 25.33
CA THR A 73 -0.69 7.53 25.57
C THR A 73 0.47 8.53 25.57
N GLY A 74 0.34 9.58 24.77
CA GLY A 74 1.34 10.65 24.66
C GLY A 74 2.55 10.33 23.78
N ALA A 75 2.63 9.11 23.21
CA ALA A 75 3.67 8.80 22.22
C ALA A 75 3.32 9.40 20.85
N PRO A 76 4.35 9.79 20.04
CA PRO A 76 4.12 10.37 18.72
C PRO A 76 3.34 9.46 17.77
N ILE A 77 2.41 10.05 17.00
CA ILE A 77 1.60 9.35 16.01
C ILE A 77 2.32 9.42 14.66
N VAL A 78 2.54 8.25 14.06
CA VAL A 78 3.28 8.08 12.82
C VAL A 78 2.45 7.35 11.76
N PRO A 79 1.68 8.06 10.92
CA PRO A 79 1.04 7.47 9.75
C PRO A 79 2.06 6.87 8.78
N ILE A 80 1.73 5.67 8.27
CA ILE A 80 2.45 5.01 7.18
C ILE A 80 1.50 5.01 5.98
N ILE A 81 1.75 5.88 4.99
CA ILE A 81 0.89 6.03 3.82
C ILE A 81 1.43 5.15 2.69
N PHE A 82 0.60 4.27 2.14
CA PHE A 82 1.01 3.36 1.08
C PHE A 82 -0.13 3.09 0.09
N TYR A 83 0.20 2.54 -1.08
CA TYR A 83 -0.81 2.31 -2.09
C TYR A 83 -1.75 1.14 -1.75
N ARG A 84 -3.05 1.32 -2.06
CA ARG A 84 -4.08 0.29 -2.07
C ARG A 84 -3.64 -0.99 -2.80
N ALA A 85 -2.87 -0.84 -3.87
CA ALA A 85 -2.31 -1.97 -4.63
C ALA A 85 -1.46 -2.93 -3.78
N VAL A 86 -0.84 -2.46 -2.71
CA VAL A 86 -0.07 -3.30 -1.77
C VAL A 86 -1.01 -4.23 -0.97
N VAL A 87 -2.21 -3.73 -0.62
CA VAL A 87 -3.26 -4.56 0.02
C VAL A 87 -3.82 -5.57 -0.97
N GLN A 88 -4.17 -5.11 -2.19
CA GLN A 88 -4.73 -5.97 -3.24
C GLN A 88 -3.80 -7.12 -3.62
N GLY A 89 -2.52 -6.83 -3.77
CA GLY A 89 -1.51 -7.80 -4.18
C GLY A 89 -0.89 -8.61 -3.03
N GLY A 90 -1.33 -8.40 -1.77
CA GLY A 90 -0.79 -9.13 -0.62
C GLY A 90 0.65 -8.75 -0.24
N GLY A 91 1.21 -7.68 -0.83
CA GLY A 91 2.60 -7.23 -0.62
C GLY A 91 2.84 -6.50 0.70
N LEU A 92 2.17 -6.87 1.78
CA LEU A 92 2.09 -6.15 3.05
C LEU A 92 3.30 -6.36 3.99
N ASN A 93 4.25 -7.21 3.62
CA ASN A 93 5.42 -7.50 4.47
C ASN A 93 6.16 -6.23 4.94
N PRO A 94 6.50 -5.24 4.06
CA PRO A 94 7.18 -4.02 4.49
C PRO A 94 6.34 -3.19 5.46
N VAL A 95 5.05 -3.02 5.20
CA VAL A 95 4.14 -2.27 6.05
C VAL A 95 4.03 -2.92 7.43
N ASN A 96 3.86 -4.24 7.48
CA ASN A 96 3.81 -4.99 8.73
C ASN A 96 5.11 -4.85 9.55
N ARG A 97 6.25 -4.89 8.86
CA ARG A 97 7.57 -4.75 9.51
C ARG A 97 7.80 -3.33 10.03
N LEU A 98 7.46 -2.29 9.24
CA LEU A 98 7.50 -0.89 9.68
C LEU A 98 6.60 -0.67 10.91
N THR A 99 5.34 -1.10 10.84
CA THR A 99 4.39 -0.95 11.95
C THR A 99 4.95 -1.55 13.23
N ARG A 100 5.47 -2.78 13.18
CA ARG A 100 6.05 -3.45 14.37
C ARG A 100 7.32 -2.75 14.87
N SER A 101 8.16 -2.25 13.96
CA SER A 101 9.40 -1.57 14.33
C SER A 101 9.11 -0.25 15.01
N LEU A 102 8.19 0.57 14.49
CA LEU A 102 7.73 1.81 15.11
C LEU A 102 7.12 1.56 16.49
N SER A 103 6.24 0.55 16.64
CA SER A 103 5.68 0.20 17.95
C SER A 103 6.77 -0.18 18.96
N ARG A 104 7.79 -0.95 18.54
CA ARG A 104 8.94 -1.30 19.40
C ARG A 104 9.80 -0.11 19.76
N ALA A 105 9.86 0.91 18.90
CA ALA A 105 10.53 2.17 19.15
C ALA A 105 9.72 3.12 20.07
N GLY A 106 8.55 2.70 20.54
CA GLY A 106 7.69 3.51 21.42
C GLY A 106 6.83 4.54 20.69
N LEU A 107 6.67 4.40 19.39
CA LEU A 107 5.83 5.26 18.54
C LEU A 107 4.46 4.64 18.30
N ASN A 108 3.48 5.44 17.91
CA ASN A 108 2.11 5.05 17.59
C ASN A 108 1.91 4.97 16.06
N PRO A 109 2.15 3.82 15.42
CA PRO A 109 1.99 3.68 13.98
C PRO A 109 0.51 3.72 13.58
N LEU A 110 0.24 4.33 12.40
CA LEU A 110 -1.07 4.34 11.76
C LEU A 110 -0.95 4.00 10.27
N PRO A 111 -0.95 2.72 9.90
CA PRO A 111 -0.91 2.31 8.50
C PRO A 111 -2.19 2.69 7.76
N ILE A 112 -2.08 3.51 6.71
CA ILE A 112 -3.21 3.97 5.89
C ILE A 112 -2.93 3.66 4.43
N PHE A 113 -3.81 2.90 3.79
CA PHE A 113 -3.73 2.69 2.36
C PHE A 113 -4.58 3.72 1.61
N VAL A 114 -4.11 4.11 0.42
CA VAL A 114 -4.77 5.07 -0.47
C VAL A 114 -4.72 4.57 -1.93
N ALA A 115 -5.76 4.86 -2.69
CA ALA A 115 -5.75 4.60 -4.15
C ALA A 115 -4.73 5.53 -4.82
N SER A 116 -4.73 6.81 -4.44
CA SER A 116 -3.80 7.84 -4.87
C SER A 116 -3.93 9.04 -3.92
N LEU A 117 -2.87 9.81 -3.74
CA LEU A 117 -2.94 11.09 -3.01
C LEU A 117 -3.72 12.18 -3.79
N LYS A 118 -3.97 11.97 -5.09
CA LYS A 118 -4.82 12.83 -5.94
C LYS A 118 -6.28 12.37 -6.01
N ASP A 119 -6.62 11.24 -5.37
CA ASP A 119 -7.98 10.72 -5.36
C ASP A 119 -8.82 11.41 -4.29
N PRO A 120 -9.97 12.02 -4.64
CA PRO A 120 -10.77 12.77 -3.67
C PRO A 120 -11.22 11.96 -2.46
N VAL A 121 -11.55 10.67 -2.64
CA VAL A 121 -11.94 9.79 -1.54
C VAL A 121 -10.76 9.52 -0.61
N SER A 122 -9.58 9.29 -1.17
CA SER A 122 -8.34 9.10 -0.40
C SER A 122 -7.99 10.36 0.39
N THR A 123 -8.10 11.55 -0.24
CA THR A 123 -7.85 12.84 0.41
C THR A 123 -8.83 13.08 1.56
N ALA A 124 -10.12 12.86 1.34
CA ALA A 124 -11.14 13.02 2.38
C ALA A 124 -10.90 12.04 3.56
N THR A 125 -10.52 10.80 3.26
CA THR A 125 -10.19 9.79 4.29
C THR A 125 -8.96 10.20 5.10
N LEU A 126 -7.89 10.66 4.45
CA LEU A 126 -6.68 11.15 5.14
C LEU A 126 -7.01 12.33 6.05
N ASN A 127 -7.76 13.32 5.56
CA ASN A 127 -8.15 14.48 6.35
C ASN A 127 -8.98 14.07 7.57
N THR A 128 -9.91 13.13 7.42
CA THR A 128 -10.71 12.61 8.53
C THR A 128 -9.85 11.93 9.58
N LEU A 129 -8.91 11.06 9.15
CA LEU A 129 -8.02 10.34 10.05
C LEU A 129 -7.03 11.28 10.74
N PHE A 130 -6.47 12.25 10.04
CA PHE A 130 -5.51 13.22 10.59
C PHE A 130 -6.18 14.23 11.55
N ASN A 131 -7.46 14.56 11.33
CA ASN A 131 -8.22 15.34 12.29
C ASN A 131 -8.50 14.57 13.59
N ALA A 132 -8.76 13.26 13.48
CA ALA A 132 -9.02 12.41 14.64
C ALA A 132 -7.72 11.97 15.37
N ALA A 133 -6.62 11.87 14.64
CA ALA A 133 -5.30 11.46 15.11
C ALA A 133 -4.21 12.28 14.39
N PRO A 134 -3.94 13.51 14.85
CA PRO A 134 -2.96 14.39 14.22
C PRO A 134 -1.57 13.75 14.16
N PRO A 135 -0.94 13.71 12.97
CA PRO A 135 0.39 13.12 12.83
C PRO A 135 1.47 14.03 13.42
N ASP A 136 2.45 13.42 14.08
CA ASP A 136 3.70 14.09 14.46
C ASP A 136 4.76 13.96 13.35
N ILE A 137 4.77 12.81 12.66
CA ILE A 137 5.67 12.49 11.54
C ILE A 137 4.88 11.64 10.56
N ILE A 138 5.07 11.85 9.25
CA ILE A 138 4.44 11.03 8.21
C ILE A 138 5.51 10.22 7.47
N LEU A 139 5.36 8.90 7.42
CA LEU A 139 6.13 8.02 6.56
C LEU A 139 5.33 7.76 5.27
N ASN A 140 5.75 8.36 4.17
CA ASN A 140 5.06 8.19 2.89
C ASN A 140 5.78 7.16 2.03
N CYS A 141 5.08 6.08 1.68
CA CYS A 141 5.54 5.02 0.79
C CYS A 141 4.91 5.10 -0.61
N THR A 142 4.18 6.19 -0.92
CA THR A 142 3.65 6.38 -2.28
C THR A 142 4.67 7.07 -3.16
N ALA A 143 4.68 6.70 -4.44
CA ALA A 143 5.49 7.36 -5.47
C ALA A 143 4.79 8.63 -5.98
N PHE A 144 5.43 9.35 -6.88
CA PHE A 144 4.95 10.56 -7.56
C PHE A 144 4.72 11.76 -6.63
N ALA A 145 4.69 12.94 -7.24
CA ALA A 145 4.28 14.17 -6.59
C ALA A 145 2.75 14.35 -6.66
N VAL A 146 2.17 15.06 -5.70
CA VAL A 146 0.83 15.61 -5.78
C VAL A 146 0.85 16.91 -6.56
N GLY A 147 1.77 17.81 -6.24
CA GLY A 147 2.00 19.05 -6.95
C GLY A 147 2.78 18.88 -8.25
N SER A 148 2.89 19.98 -8.98
CA SER A 148 3.73 20.12 -10.17
C SER A 148 4.60 21.37 -10.02
N PRO A 149 5.85 21.36 -10.52
CA PRO A 149 6.70 22.56 -10.50
C PRO A 149 6.11 23.76 -11.26
N HIS A 150 5.06 23.53 -12.05
CA HIS A 150 4.41 24.55 -12.87
C HIS A 150 3.08 25.06 -12.29
N ASP A 151 2.60 24.48 -11.20
CA ASP A 151 1.26 24.80 -10.65
C ASP A 151 1.24 26.15 -9.92
N GLY A 152 2.38 26.72 -9.52
CA GLY A 152 2.46 27.96 -8.78
C GLY A 152 1.57 27.93 -7.52
N ASP A 153 0.77 29.00 -7.31
CA ASP A 153 -0.18 29.10 -6.18
C ASP A 153 -1.42 28.22 -6.36
N ASP A 154 -1.67 27.67 -7.55
CA ASP A 154 -2.78 26.75 -7.87
C ASP A 154 -2.41 25.27 -7.65
N SER A 155 -1.36 24.99 -6.91
CA SER A 155 -0.96 23.59 -6.60
C SER A 155 -2.11 22.85 -5.92
N PRO A 156 -2.45 21.63 -6.38
CA PRO A 156 -3.55 20.88 -5.78
C PRO A 156 -3.28 20.62 -4.30
N ASP A 157 -4.32 20.67 -3.49
CA ASP A 157 -4.26 20.42 -2.05
C ASP A 157 -3.57 19.07 -1.79
N ASN A 158 -2.37 19.11 -1.21
CA ASN A 158 -1.68 17.92 -0.78
C ASN A 158 -2.12 17.57 0.65
N PRO A 159 -2.89 16.47 0.84
CA PRO A 159 -3.43 16.13 2.15
C PRO A 159 -2.35 15.84 3.20
N LEU A 160 -1.12 15.51 2.77
CA LEU A 160 -0.01 15.25 3.67
C LEU A 160 0.56 16.53 4.30
N LEU A 161 0.39 17.69 3.65
CA LEU A 161 0.92 18.98 4.11
C LEU A 161 -0.03 19.69 5.10
N ALA A 162 -1.29 19.28 5.19
CA ALA A 162 -2.32 19.96 5.97
C ALA A 162 -1.96 20.13 7.46
N ASN A 163 -1.26 19.17 8.04
CA ASN A 163 -0.89 19.16 9.46
C ASN A 163 0.52 19.69 9.76
N LYS A 164 1.25 20.13 8.74
CA LYS A 164 2.65 20.62 8.87
C LYS A 164 3.64 19.63 9.51
N ALA A 165 3.27 18.36 9.60
CA ALA A 165 4.16 17.30 10.06
C ALA A 165 5.24 17.04 9.01
N PRO A 166 6.49 16.76 9.40
CA PRO A 166 7.53 16.38 8.44
C PRO A 166 7.15 15.08 7.74
N ILE A 167 7.38 15.05 6.41
CA ILE A 167 7.04 13.91 5.56
C ILE A 167 8.33 13.24 5.10
N PHE A 168 8.56 12.01 5.56
CA PHE A 168 9.67 11.19 5.11
C PHE A 168 9.23 10.26 3.99
N GLN A 169 9.95 10.34 2.87
CA GLN A 169 9.76 9.43 1.74
C GLN A 169 10.48 8.12 2.01
N VAL A 170 9.73 7.05 2.21
CA VAL A 170 10.19 5.69 2.43
C VAL A 170 9.93 4.87 1.16
N ILE A 171 10.96 4.24 0.60
CA ILE A 171 10.84 3.62 -0.72
C ILE A 171 10.55 2.12 -0.59
N LEU A 172 9.46 1.70 -1.25
CA LEU A 172 9.18 0.30 -1.57
C LEU A 172 9.64 0.06 -3.02
N SER A 173 10.88 -0.38 -3.22
CA SER A 173 11.48 -0.54 -4.54
C SER A 173 10.79 -1.62 -5.34
N GLY A 174 10.50 -1.32 -6.60
CA GLY A 174 9.99 -2.30 -7.57
C GLY A 174 11.07 -3.19 -8.17
N ALA A 175 12.35 -2.92 -7.90
CA ALA A 175 13.49 -3.71 -8.38
C ALA A 175 13.82 -4.88 -7.45
N ALA A 176 14.54 -5.86 -7.99
CA ALA A 176 15.09 -6.95 -7.18
C ALA A 176 16.19 -6.44 -6.24
N GLU A 177 16.29 -7.06 -5.05
CA GLU A 177 17.33 -6.73 -4.07
C GLU A 177 18.73 -6.95 -4.63
N SER A 178 18.96 -8.04 -5.39
CA SER A 178 20.23 -8.33 -6.05
C SER A 178 20.65 -7.20 -7.00
N THR A 179 19.72 -6.65 -7.79
CA THR A 179 20.01 -5.51 -8.68
C THR A 179 20.51 -4.30 -7.91
N TRP A 180 19.94 -4.03 -6.74
CA TRP A 180 20.37 -2.94 -5.88
C TRP A 180 21.69 -3.24 -5.15
N ALA A 181 21.87 -4.45 -4.64
CA ALA A 181 23.01 -4.82 -3.80
C ALA A 181 24.29 -5.03 -4.61
N GLU A 182 24.18 -5.59 -5.81
CA GLU A 182 25.31 -5.94 -6.69
C GLU A 182 25.60 -4.83 -7.72
N GLY A 183 24.60 -3.94 -7.96
CA GLY A 183 24.74 -2.83 -8.89
C GLY A 183 25.56 -1.67 -8.31
N LEU A 184 26.43 -1.05 -9.11
CA LEU A 184 27.21 0.13 -8.72
C LEU A 184 26.38 1.41 -8.61
N GLN A 185 25.17 1.43 -9.18
CA GLN A 185 24.30 2.60 -9.25
C GLN A 185 23.24 2.69 -8.14
N GLY A 186 23.15 1.67 -7.27
CA GLY A 186 22.14 1.64 -6.21
C GLY A 186 20.71 1.41 -6.73
N LEU A 187 19.78 2.33 -6.43
CA LEU A 187 18.41 2.25 -6.93
C LEU A 187 18.36 2.40 -8.45
N THR A 188 17.39 1.73 -9.09
CA THR A 188 17.19 1.86 -10.54
C THR A 188 16.78 3.28 -10.92
N ALA A 189 17.03 3.68 -12.16
CA ALA A 189 16.61 4.99 -12.68
C ALA A 189 15.10 5.22 -12.51
N ARG A 190 14.29 4.17 -12.67
CA ARG A 190 12.83 4.20 -12.42
C ARG A 190 12.52 4.49 -10.96
N ASP A 191 13.17 3.80 -10.03
CA ASP A 191 12.92 4.02 -8.59
C ASP A 191 13.37 5.43 -8.17
N ILE A 192 14.49 5.92 -8.71
CA ILE A 192 14.97 7.29 -8.46
C ILE A 192 13.97 8.31 -8.99
N ALA A 193 13.51 8.18 -10.22
CA ALA A 193 12.55 9.11 -10.79
C ALA A 193 11.22 9.15 -9.99
N MET A 194 10.67 7.97 -9.71
CA MET A 194 9.32 7.84 -9.16
C MET A 194 9.25 8.06 -7.64
N ASN A 195 10.29 7.65 -6.91
CA ASN A 195 10.28 7.63 -5.45
C ASN A 195 11.23 8.65 -4.81
N VAL A 196 12.06 9.34 -5.60
CA VAL A 196 12.98 10.37 -5.10
C VAL A 196 12.69 11.70 -5.77
N ALA A 197 12.96 11.82 -7.08
CA ALA A 197 12.91 13.10 -7.79
C ALA A 197 11.48 13.71 -7.83
N LEU A 198 10.46 12.91 -8.15
CA LEU A 198 9.09 13.42 -8.16
C LEU A 198 8.57 13.76 -6.75
N PRO A 199 8.73 12.91 -5.72
CA PRO A 199 8.34 13.27 -4.35
C PRO A 199 9.03 14.51 -3.78
N GLU A 200 10.25 14.83 -4.22
CA GLU A 200 10.98 16.03 -3.79
C GLU A 200 10.25 17.32 -4.16
N VAL A 201 9.45 17.31 -5.25
CA VAL A 201 8.61 18.46 -5.66
C VAL A 201 7.62 18.84 -4.56
N ASP A 202 7.13 17.86 -3.78
CA ASP A 202 6.23 18.08 -2.63
C ASP A 202 6.99 18.42 -1.33
N GLY A 203 8.30 18.62 -1.36
CA GLY A 203 9.12 18.90 -0.17
C GLY A 203 9.29 17.69 0.76
N ARG A 204 9.13 16.46 0.26
CA ARG A 204 9.30 15.25 1.06
C ARG A 204 10.79 14.99 1.31
N ILE A 205 11.11 14.60 2.53
CA ILE A 205 12.47 14.30 2.95
C ILE A 205 12.80 12.85 2.60
N LEU A 206 13.78 12.63 1.73
CA LEU A 206 14.20 11.29 1.36
C LEU A 206 14.75 10.55 2.59
N SER A 207 14.20 9.37 2.89
CA SER A 207 14.74 8.42 3.86
C SER A 207 15.45 7.28 3.15
N ARG A 208 14.93 6.06 3.20
CA ARG A 208 15.58 4.88 2.64
C ARG A 208 14.61 3.98 1.85
N ALA A 209 15.16 3.18 0.95
CA ALA A 209 14.47 2.01 0.43
C ALA A 209 14.48 0.92 1.51
N VAL A 210 13.30 0.53 1.98
CA VAL A 210 13.12 -0.43 3.08
C VAL A 210 12.70 -1.80 2.60
N SER A 211 12.30 -1.93 1.34
CA SER A 211 11.97 -3.21 0.73
C SER A 211 12.28 -3.22 -0.76
N PHE A 212 12.48 -4.42 -1.27
CA PHE A 212 12.73 -4.71 -2.67
C PHE A 212 11.83 -5.86 -3.10
N LYS A 213 11.58 -6.00 -4.41
CA LYS A 213 10.97 -7.20 -4.93
C LYS A 213 12.00 -8.33 -4.93
N GLY A 214 11.68 -9.40 -4.25
CA GLY A 214 12.49 -10.61 -4.23
C GLY A 214 11.65 -11.80 -4.67
N GLU A 215 12.30 -12.86 -5.09
CA GLU A 215 11.68 -14.15 -5.32
C GLU A 215 11.25 -14.72 -3.97
N ALA A 216 9.94 -14.91 -3.78
CA ALA A 216 9.41 -15.52 -2.57
C ALA A 216 9.57 -17.05 -2.63
N PHE A 217 9.21 -17.62 -3.77
CA PHE A 217 9.36 -19.03 -4.10
C PHE A 217 9.20 -19.22 -5.62
N PHE A 218 9.71 -20.32 -6.12
CA PHE A 218 9.42 -20.78 -7.47
C PHE A 218 8.15 -21.61 -7.43
N ASP A 219 7.18 -21.29 -8.29
CA ASP A 219 5.95 -22.06 -8.41
C ASP A 219 6.07 -23.04 -9.58
N ASP A 220 6.17 -24.32 -9.26
CA ASP A 220 6.34 -25.40 -10.24
C ASP A 220 5.12 -25.55 -11.15
N ALA A 221 3.92 -25.15 -10.71
CA ALA A 221 2.70 -25.27 -11.50
C ALA A 221 2.62 -24.23 -12.61
N THR A 222 3.11 -23.02 -12.37
CA THR A 222 3.17 -21.94 -13.35
C THR A 222 4.55 -21.78 -13.97
N GLU A 223 5.52 -22.59 -13.55
CA GLU A 223 6.92 -22.55 -13.99
C GLU A 223 7.54 -21.15 -13.94
N CYS A 224 7.18 -20.36 -12.91
CA CYS A 224 7.71 -19.01 -12.78
C CYS A 224 8.03 -18.64 -11.31
N PRO A 225 8.98 -17.72 -11.10
CA PRO A 225 9.23 -17.17 -9.77
C PRO A 225 8.09 -16.23 -9.36
N ILE A 226 7.56 -16.43 -8.16
CA ILE A 226 6.59 -15.52 -7.56
C ILE A 226 7.34 -14.43 -6.80
N ALA A 227 7.26 -13.20 -7.33
CA ALA A 227 7.89 -12.05 -6.72
C ALA A 227 6.98 -11.39 -5.68
N THR A 228 7.53 -11.08 -4.51
CA THR A 228 6.83 -10.31 -3.48
C THR A 228 7.76 -9.24 -2.91
N TYR A 229 7.18 -8.25 -2.19
CA TYR A 229 7.99 -7.29 -1.45
C TYR A 229 8.60 -7.95 -0.22
N GLN A 230 9.92 -7.87 -0.13
CA GLN A 230 10.70 -8.34 1.01
C GLN A 230 11.32 -7.15 1.73
N ALA A 231 11.01 -7.02 3.01
CA ALA A 231 11.53 -5.94 3.84
C ALA A 231 12.95 -6.24 4.34
N ARG A 232 13.82 -5.23 4.27
CA ARG A 232 15.15 -5.26 4.86
C ARG A 232 15.11 -4.78 6.31
N GLY A 233 15.44 -5.65 7.25
CA GLY A 233 15.36 -5.36 8.69
C GLY A 233 16.24 -4.19 9.11
N ASP A 234 17.50 -4.17 8.68
CA ASP A 234 18.48 -3.11 8.96
C ASP A 234 18.01 -1.72 8.51
N ARG A 235 17.29 -1.66 7.38
CA ARG A 235 16.80 -0.42 6.80
C ARG A 235 15.49 0.04 7.43
N ILE A 236 14.64 -0.90 7.82
CA ILE A 236 13.43 -0.62 8.60
C ILE A 236 13.80 -0.08 9.98
N ASP A 237 14.72 -0.73 10.66
CA ASP A 237 15.16 -0.31 12.00
C ASP A 237 15.76 1.11 11.97
N PHE A 238 16.50 1.45 10.91
CA PHE A 238 16.99 2.81 10.71
C PHE A 238 15.86 3.85 10.55
N VAL A 239 14.79 3.52 9.82
CA VAL A 239 13.66 4.45 9.60
C VAL A 239 12.82 4.63 10.87
N SER A 240 12.90 3.68 11.81
CA SER A 240 12.12 3.68 13.04
C SER A 240 12.84 4.33 14.23
N GLN A 241 14.10 4.73 14.08
CA GLN A 241 14.91 5.45 15.07
C GLN A 241 14.79 6.97 14.93
#